data_21682ca08553e09a3f8f6bf1df455ba4
#
_entry.id   21682ca08553e09a3f8f6bf1df455ba4
#
_cell.length_a   1.000
_cell.length_b   1.000
_cell.length_c   1.000
_cell.angle_alpha   90.00
_cell.angle_beta   90.00
_cell.angle_gamma   90.00
#
_symmetry.space_group_name_H-M   'P 1'
#
loop_
_entity.id
_entity.type
_entity.pdbx_description
1 polymer ?
#
loop_
_entity_poly.entity_id
_entity_poly.type
_entity_poly.pdbx_seq_one_letter_code
_entity_poly.pdbx_strand_id
1 'polypeptide(L)'
;DLDPLGHVNNAVYATYFEEARDRWTMKMLDGMTPIEELVLARVAIDYKSEIVLADETVTAKCEVLRIGNSSFTTGETIVKRDGTLAASCEAVTVARDPATGRSRPLRDDERAVLERELSD
;
A
#
# COMPACT_ATOMS: atom_id res chain seq x y z
N ASP A 1 19.52 -4.22 5.02
CA ASP A 1 18.63 -4.05 3.89
C ASP A 1 19.30 -3.50 2.62
N LEU A 2 20.58 -3.28 2.67
CA LEU A 2 21.35 -2.83 1.50
C LEU A 2 22.17 -3.99 0.95
N ASP A 3 22.34 -3.99 -0.37
CA ASP A 3 23.23 -4.95 -1.01
C ASP A 3 24.71 -4.54 -0.80
N PRO A 4 25.67 -5.38 -1.24
CA PRO A 4 27.09 -5.07 -1.03
C PRO A 4 27.58 -3.77 -1.66
N LEU A 5 26.83 -3.21 -2.62
CA LEU A 5 27.15 -1.94 -3.26
C LEU A 5 26.54 -0.74 -2.54
N GLY A 6 25.82 -0.97 -1.44
CA GLY A 6 25.19 0.09 -0.65
C GLY A 6 23.86 0.58 -1.21
N HIS A 7 23.25 -0.14 -2.13
CA HIS A 7 21.95 0.19 -2.72
C HIS A 7 20.85 -0.67 -2.09
N VAL A 8 19.66 -0.09 -1.93
CA VAL A 8 18.49 -0.85 -1.50
C VAL A 8 18.03 -1.68 -2.69
N ASN A 9 17.95 -3.00 -2.51
CA ASN A 9 17.50 -3.87 -3.60
C ASN A 9 15.97 -3.84 -3.75
N ASN A 10 15.46 -4.32 -4.88
CA ASN A 10 14.05 -4.24 -5.23
C ASN A 10 13.14 -5.03 -4.27
N ALA A 11 13.64 -6.09 -3.67
CA ALA A 11 12.85 -6.86 -2.68
C ALA A 11 12.58 -6.03 -1.42
N VAL A 12 13.53 -5.18 -1.03
CA VAL A 12 13.35 -4.30 0.13
C VAL A 12 12.32 -3.19 -0.16
N TYR A 13 12.28 -2.67 -1.39
CA TYR A 13 11.21 -1.73 -1.80
C TYR A 13 9.83 -2.38 -1.60
N ALA A 14 9.67 -3.62 -2.06
CA ALA A 14 8.40 -4.33 -1.91
C ALA A 14 8.02 -4.46 -0.43
N THR A 15 8.96 -4.72 0.44
CA THR A 15 8.75 -4.80 1.89
C THR A 15 8.32 -3.45 2.46
N TYR A 16 8.96 -2.36 2.06
CA TYR A 16 8.59 -1.02 2.52
C TYR A 16 7.16 -0.67 2.12
N PHE A 17 6.75 -0.98 0.89
CA PHE A 17 5.39 -0.74 0.45
C PHE A 17 4.38 -1.59 1.23
N GLU A 18 4.69 -2.85 1.44
CA GLU A 18 3.82 -3.76 2.20
C GLU A 18 3.61 -3.24 3.63
N GLU A 19 4.69 -2.87 4.31
CA GLU A 19 4.60 -2.36 5.68
C GLU A 19 3.81 -1.05 5.76
N ALA A 20 4.02 -0.14 4.81
CA ALA A 20 3.30 1.13 4.76
C ALA A 20 1.81 0.89 4.52
N ARG A 21 1.47 0.01 3.58
CA ARG A 21 0.09 -0.34 3.25
C ARG A 21 -0.61 -1.03 4.42
N ASP A 22 0.07 -1.96 5.07
CA ASP A 22 -0.50 -2.68 6.22
C ASP A 22 -0.79 -1.73 7.38
N ARG A 23 0.13 -0.84 7.69
CA ARG A 23 -0.07 0.19 8.72
C ARG A 23 -1.24 1.11 8.39
N TRP A 24 -1.30 1.57 7.14
CA TRP A 24 -2.38 2.44 6.68
C TRP A 24 -3.72 1.72 6.78
N THR A 25 -3.79 0.47 6.30
CA THR A 25 -5.01 -0.32 6.31
C THR A 25 -5.50 -0.56 7.74
N MET A 26 -4.60 -0.94 8.65
CA MET A 26 -4.95 -1.16 10.05
C MET A 26 -5.47 0.11 10.70
N LYS A 27 -4.89 1.25 10.37
CA LYS A 27 -5.33 2.53 10.93
C LYS A 27 -6.70 2.94 10.39
N MET A 28 -6.92 2.79 9.08
CA MET A 28 -8.16 3.25 8.44
C MET A 28 -9.36 2.35 8.74
N LEU A 29 -9.15 1.05 8.79
CA LEU A 29 -10.20 0.05 8.94
C LEU A 29 -10.17 -0.63 10.31
N ASP A 30 -9.49 -0.03 11.28
CA ASP A 30 -9.38 -0.56 12.64
C ASP A 30 -10.76 -0.68 13.28
N GLY A 31 -11.02 -1.86 13.85
CA GLY A 31 -12.31 -2.15 14.47
C GLY A 31 -13.45 -2.44 13.51
N MET A 32 -13.23 -2.28 12.20
CA MET A 32 -14.25 -2.54 11.17
C MET A 32 -14.02 -3.85 10.43
N THR A 33 -12.79 -4.06 9.96
CA THR A 33 -12.47 -5.13 9.02
C THR A 33 -11.32 -5.96 9.55
N PRO A 34 -11.57 -7.24 9.86
CA PRO A 34 -10.48 -8.15 10.19
C PRO A 34 -9.53 -8.31 9.00
N ILE A 35 -8.23 -8.41 9.28
CA ILE A 35 -7.20 -8.49 8.22
C ILE A 35 -7.40 -9.70 7.31
N GLU A 36 -7.95 -10.80 7.82
CA GLU A 36 -8.21 -12.01 7.05
C GLU A 36 -9.33 -11.84 6.02
N GLU A 37 -10.08 -10.75 6.09
CA GLU A 37 -11.11 -10.43 5.09
C GLU A 37 -10.57 -9.60 3.93
N LEU A 38 -9.29 -9.26 3.95
CA LEU A 38 -8.65 -8.47 2.90
C LEU A 38 -7.56 -9.28 2.20
N VAL A 39 -7.61 -9.28 0.88
CA VAL A 39 -6.63 -10.02 0.06
C VAL A 39 -6.01 -9.06 -0.94
N LEU A 40 -4.69 -9.08 -0.99
CA LEU A 40 -3.96 -8.33 -2.00
C LEU A 40 -4.06 -9.08 -3.33
N ALA A 41 -4.72 -8.46 -4.30
CA ALA A 41 -4.98 -9.09 -5.59
C ALA A 41 -3.97 -8.70 -6.66
N ARG A 42 -3.37 -7.50 -6.55
CA ARG A 42 -2.41 -7.02 -7.54
C ARG A 42 -1.49 -5.99 -6.91
N VAL A 43 -0.22 -6.05 -7.31
CA VAL A 43 0.79 -5.05 -6.94
C VAL A 43 1.59 -4.71 -8.18
N ALA A 44 1.74 -3.44 -8.47
CA ALA A 44 2.59 -2.96 -9.55
C ALA A 44 3.53 -1.89 -8.99
N ILE A 45 4.83 -2.09 -9.10
CA ILE A 45 5.84 -1.19 -8.54
C ILE A 45 6.68 -0.61 -9.67
N ASP A 46 6.78 0.73 -9.67
CA ASP A 46 7.69 1.46 -10.56
C ASP A 46 8.88 1.98 -9.75
N TYR A 47 10.05 1.56 -10.14
CA TYR A 47 11.31 1.99 -9.50
C TYR A 47 11.83 3.20 -10.27
N LYS A 48 11.92 4.35 -9.60
CA LYS A 48 12.27 5.62 -10.24
C LYS A 48 13.72 6.04 -10.00
N SER A 49 14.25 5.77 -8.81
CA SER A 49 15.63 6.10 -8.48
C SER A 49 16.14 5.17 -7.39
N GLU A 50 17.44 5.04 -7.30
CA GLU A 50 18.08 4.20 -6.31
C GLU A 50 18.06 4.86 -4.93
N ILE A 51 17.91 4.06 -3.89
CA ILE A 51 18.15 4.46 -2.52
C ILE A 51 19.53 3.93 -2.13
N VAL A 52 20.40 4.81 -1.65
CA VAL A 52 21.76 4.46 -1.28
C VAL A 52 22.00 4.73 0.21
N LEU A 53 23.13 4.30 0.74
CA LEU A 53 23.49 4.50 2.15
C LEU A 53 23.42 5.96 2.59
N ALA A 54 23.67 6.90 1.70
CA ALA A 54 23.60 8.32 1.98
C ALA A 54 22.17 8.80 2.23
N ASP A 55 21.17 8.03 1.81
CA ASP A 55 19.76 8.33 2.04
C ASP A 55 19.38 7.81 3.43
N GLU A 56 19.59 8.62 4.46
CA GLU A 56 19.38 8.21 5.85
C GLU A 56 17.94 7.81 6.16
N THR A 57 16.99 8.50 5.54
CA THR A 57 15.56 8.24 5.77
C THR A 57 14.78 8.31 4.49
N VAL A 58 13.71 7.54 4.43
CA VAL A 58 12.72 7.63 3.36
C VAL A 58 11.34 7.77 4.00
N THR A 59 10.42 8.40 3.28
CA THR A 59 9.04 8.56 3.72
C THR A 59 8.15 7.75 2.79
N ALA A 60 7.31 6.89 3.38
CA ALA A 60 6.30 6.15 2.65
C ALA A 60 4.93 6.81 2.87
N LYS A 61 4.20 7.02 1.80
CA LYS A 61 2.83 7.57 1.84
C LYS A 61 1.89 6.62 1.15
N CYS A 62 0.64 6.60 1.61
CA CYS A 62 -0.41 5.76 1.04
C CYS A 62 -1.69 6.56 0.90
N GLU A 63 -2.35 6.45 -0.24
CA GLU A 63 -3.63 7.11 -0.51
C GLU A 63 -4.53 6.18 -1.31
N VAL A 64 -5.84 6.45 -1.27
CA VAL A 64 -6.81 5.70 -2.08
C VAL A 64 -6.93 6.37 -3.44
N LEU A 65 -6.76 5.59 -4.50
CA LEU A 65 -6.90 6.06 -5.88
C LEU A 65 -8.27 5.77 -6.47
N ARG A 66 -8.82 4.59 -6.18
CA ARG A 66 -10.10 4.15 -6.74
C ARG A 66 -10.79 3.19 -5.76
N ILE A 67 -12.11 3.19 -5.80
CA ILE A 67 -12.94 2.30 -4.99
C ILE A 67 -13.88 1.57 -5.94
N GLY A 68 -13.81 0.23 -5.93
CA GLY A 68 -14.72 -0.62 -6.70
C GLY A 68 -15.84 -1.19 -5.84
N ASN A 69 -16.56 -2.16 -6.38
CA ASN A 69 -17.64 -2.81 -5.63
C ASN A 69 -17.11 -3.64 -4.46
N SER A 70 -16.08 -4.44 -4.70
CA SER A 70 -15.50 -5.35 -3.71
C SER A 70 -14.02 -5.08 -3.46
N SER A 71 -13.49 -3.99 -4.01
CA SER A 71 -12.06 -3.72 -3.97
C SER A 71 -11.76 -2.24 -3.86
N PHE A 72 -10.55 -1.93 -3.49
CA PHE A 72 -10.02 -0.57 -3.57
C PHE A 72 -8.57 -0.61 -4.02
N THR A 73 -8.17 0.46 -4.71
CA THR A 73 -6.81 0.61 -5.20
C THR A 73 -6.12 1.69 -4.40
N THR A 74 -4.95 1.37 -3.87
CA THR A 74 -4.10 2.32 -3.18
C THR A 74 -2.92 2.72 -4.05
N GLY A 75 -2.50 3.98 -3.93
CA GLY A 75 -1.23 4.45 -4.46
C GLY A 75 -0.28 4.65 -3.30
N GLU A 76 0.89 4.05 -3.38
CA GLU A 76 1.93 4.22 -2.38
C GLU A 76 3.17 4.81 -3.02
N THR A 77 3.84 5.69 -2.29
CA THR A 77 5.08 6.30 -2.76
C THR A 77 6.15 6.20 -1.69
N ILE A 78 7.39 6.02 -2.13
CA ILE A 78 8.57 6.13 -1.28
C ILE A 78 9.36 7.34 -1.77
N VAL A 79 9.55 8.30 -0.88
CA VAL A 79 10.20 9.57 -1.17
C VAL A 79 11.46 9.67 -0.32
N LYS A 80 12.57 10.05 -0.94
CA LYS A 80 13.84 10.29 -0.26
C LYS A 80 13.76 11.57 0.56
N ARG A 81 14.71 11.74 1.45
CA ARG A 81 14.82 12.93 2.30
C ARG A 81 14.84 14.23 1.51
N ASP A 82 15.46 14.23 0.33
CA ASP A 82 15.56 15.42 -0.53
C ASP A 82 14.28 15.71 -1.34
N GLY A 83 13.24 14.88 -1.19
CA GLY A 83 11.99 15.03 -1.93
C GLY A 83 11.94 14.23 -3.22
N THR A 84 13.01 13.55 -3.60
CA THR A 84 13.05 12.75 -4.83
C THR A 84 12.18 11.50 -4.68
N LEU A 85 11.33 11.24 -5.66
CA LEU A 85 10.53 10.02 -5.71
C LEU A 85 11.42 8.83 -6.03
N ALA A 86 11.52 7.90 -5.10
CA ALA A 86 12.32 6.69 -5.29
C ALA A 86 11.56 5.57 -5.97
N ALA A 87 10.29 5.40 -5.60
CA ALA A 87 9.43 4.36 -6.17
C ALA A 87 7.97 4.69 -5.93
N SER A 88 7.12 4.16 -6.79
CA SER A 88 5.67 4.22 -6.61
C SER A 88 5.07 2.84 -6.79
N CYS A 89 3.92 2.61 -6.18
CA CYS A 89 3.22 1.32 -6.20
C CYS A 89 1.73 1.54 -6.34
N GLU A 90 1.08 0.76 -7.17
CA GLU A 90 -0.37 0.60 -7.12
C GLU A 90 -0.68 -0.80 -6.60
N ALA A 91 -1.57 -0.88 -5.64
CA ALA A 91 -1.99 -2.15 -5.05
C ALA A 91 -3.51 -2.24 -5.08
N VAL A 92 -4.03 -3.37 -5.50
CA VAL A 92 -5.47 -3.65 -5.48
C VAL A 92 -5.75 -4.63 -4.36
N THR A 93 -6.57 -4.22 -3.42
CA THR A 93 -7.00 -5.05 -2.28
C THR A 93 -8.47 -5.41 -2.44
N VAL A 94 -8.79 -6.67 -2.29
CA VAL A 94 -10.15 -7.20 -2.46
C VAL A 94 -10.68 -7.66 -1.10
N ALA A 95 -11.90 -7.24 -0.78
CA ALA A 95 -12.62 -7.75 0.39
C ALA A 95 -13.19 -9.12 0.06
N ARG A 96 -13.07 -10.06 0.99
CA ARG A 96 -13.57 -11.42 0.82
C ARG A 96 -14.28 -11.91 2.06
N ASP A 97 -15.15 -12.89 1.85
CA ASP A 97 -15.75 -13.65 2.93
C ASP A 97 -14.81 -14.82 3.26
N PRO A 98 -14.21 -14.87 4.45
CA PRO A 98 -13.27 -15.95 4.78
C PRO A 98 -13.93 -17.32 4.84
N ALA A 99 -15.24 -17.40 5.08
CA ALA A 99 -15.94 -18.67 5.13
C ALA A 99 -16.07 -19.33 3.75
N THR A 100 -16.22 -18.53 2.69
CA THR A 100 -16.40 -19.02 1.32
C THR A 100 -15.16 -18.82 0.45
N GLY A 101 -14.26 -17.94 0.83
CA GLY A 101 -13.11 -17.53 0.03
C GLY A 101 -13.48 -16.64 -1.15
N ARG A 102 -14.75 -16.26 -1.30
CA ARG A 102 -15.22 -15.43 -2.40
C ARG A 102 -15.17 -13.95 -2.03
N SER A 103 -15.03 -13.09 -3.05
CA SER A 103 -15.12 -11.65 -2.84
C SER A 103 -16.49 -11.28 -2.29
N ARG A 104 -16.53 -10.24 -1.48
CA ARG A 104 -17.77 -9.65 -0.98
C ARG A 104 -17.79 -8.16 -1.29
N PRO A 105 -18.97 -7.54 -1.42
CA PRO A 105 -19.03 -6.09 -1.54
C PRO A 105 -18.41 -5.40 -0.33
N LEU A 106 -17.81 -4.23 -0.56
CA LEU A 106 -17.41 -3.37 0.55
C LEU A 106 -18.65 -2.94 1.33
N ARG A 107 -18.57 -2.98 2.65
CA ARG A 107 -19.65 -2.49 3.50
C ARG A 107 -19.69 -0.97 3.44
N ASP A 108 -20.84 -0.38 3.79
CA ASP A 108 -21.03 1.07 3.74
C ASP A 108 -20.06 1.82 4.64
N ASP A 109 -19.74 1.27 5.83
CA ASP A 109 -18.79 1.86 6.74
C ASP A 109 -17.37 1.83 6.19
N GLU A 110 -16.97 0.72 5.56
CA GLU A 110 -15.67 0.60 4.90
C GLU A 110 -15.56 1.61 3.76
N ARG A 111 -16.59 1.67 2.92
CA ARG A 111 -16.65 2.59 1.78
C ARG A 111 -16.56 4.03 2.23
N ALA A 112 -17.25 4.40 3.29
CA ALA A 112 -17.24 5.77 3.80
C ALA A 112 -15.84 6.20 4.26
N VAL A 113 -15.12 5.31 4.93
CA VAL A 113 -13.74 5.58 5.35
C VAL A 113 -12.82 5.75 4.14
N LEU A 114 -12.94 4.84 3.16
CA LEU A 114 -12.10 4.87 1.97
C LEU A 114 -12.37 6.12 1.11
N GLU A 115 -13.64 6.53 1.02
CA GLU A 115 -14.01 7.74 0.26
C GLU A 115 -13.39 9.01 0.85
N ARG A 116 -13.24 9.07 2.17
CA ARG A 116 -12.59 10.22 2.83
C ARG A 116 -11.10 10.31 2.48
N GLU A 117 -10.48 9.19 2.12
CA GLU A 117 -9.07 9.11 1.76
C GLU A 117 -8.85 9.10 0.24
N LEU A 118 -9.92 9.23 -0.53
CA LEU A 118 -9.84 9.19 -1.99
C LEU A 118 -9.09 10.43 -2.50
N SER A 119 -8.07 10.15 -3.33
CA SER A 119 -7.28 11.19 -3.98
C SER A 119 -8.06 11.81 -5.14
N ASP A 120 -8.01 13.12 -5.25
CA ASP A 120 -8.65 13.87 -6.34
C ASP A 120 -7.91 13.71 -7.67
#